data_5df12424fc826e2e44025096506ad2df
#
_entry.id   5df12424fc826e2e44025096506ad2df
#
_cell.length_a   1.000
_cell.length_b   1.000
_cell.length_c   1.000
_cell.angle_alpha   90.00
_cell.angle_beta   90.00
_cell.angle_gamma   90.00
#
_symmetry.space_group_name_H-M   'P 1'
#
loop_
_entity.id
_entity.type
_entity.pdbx_description
1 polymer ?
#
loop_
_entity_poly.entity_id
_entity_poly.type
_entity_poly.pdbx_seq_one_letter_code
_entity_poly.pdbx_strand_id
1 'polypeptide(L)'
;MENIKKYYENTKDTLPNPMVKKFINMNIKPQNAIDLGCGAGRDTIYLIKNGWKVLSIDKENTKELISSKLDSKEIKKFRFNVQNFEDIKLEKNNLLVANFSIPFCSKDYFNEFWNKINDSILKDRILCWKLFWIK
;
A
#
# COMPACT_ATOMS: atom_id res chain seq x y z
N MET A 1 -16.18 11.72 7.64
CA MET A 1 -16.44 10.42 6.97
C MET A 1 -16.91 10.57 5.54
N GLU A 2 -17.88 11.42 5.23
CA GLU A 2 -18.32 11.65 3.85
C GLU A 2 -17.22 12.20 2.95
N ASN A 3 -16.37 13.09 3.45
CA ASN A 3 -15.27 13.65 2.67
C ASN A 3 -14.23 12.61 2.26
N ILE A 4 -13.93 11.67 3.14
CA ILE A 4 -12.99 10.57 2.86
C ILE A 4 -13.60 9.62 1.83
N LYS A 5 -14.87 9.25 2.01
CA LYS A 5 -15.57 8.38 1.08
C LYS A 5 -15.63 9.00 -0.32
N LYS A 6 -15.95 10.29 -0.40
CA LYS A 6 -16.00 11.04 -1.65
C LYS A 6 -14.61 11.12 -2.30
N TYR A 7 -13.56 11.31 -1.52
CA TYR A 7 -12.19 11.29 -2.00
C TYR A 7 -11.87 9.95 -2.65
N TYR A 8 -12.19 8.83 -1.99
CA TYR A 8 -11.93 7.50 -2.52
C TYR A 8 -12.74 7.21 -3.79
N GLU A 9 -13.98 7.66 -3.85
CA GLU A 9 -14.80 7.53 -5.06
C GLU A 9 -14.19 8.29 -6.23
N ASN A 10 -13.66 9.48 -5.98
CA ASN A 10 -13.03 10.30 -7.01
C ASN A 10 -11.67 9.76 -7.47
N THR A 11 -10.97 9.00 -6.62
CA THR A 11 -9.61 8.51 -6.92
C THR A 11 -9.55 7.04 -7.31
N LYS A 12 -10.65 6.31 -7.21
CA LYS A 12 -10.69 4.85 -7.42
C LYS A 12 -10.22 4.40 -8.81
N ASP A 13 -10.36 5.25 -9.82
CA ASP A 13 -9.98 4.95 -11.20
C ASP A 13 -8.70 5.67 -11.62
N THR A 14 -7.98 6.29 -10.67
CA THR A 14 -6.73 6.97 -11.00
C THR A 14 -5.62 5.96 -11.28
N LEU A 15 -4.64 6.41 -12.07
CA LEU A 15 -3.46 5.61 -12.37
C LEU A 15 -2.62 5.36 -11.11
N PRO A 16 -1.85 4.26 -11.07
CA PRO A 16 -0.96 4.00 -9.96
C PRO A 16 0.13 5.07 -9.86
N ASN A 17 0.78 5.13 -8.70
CA ASN A 17 1.92 6.01 -8.52
C ASN A 17 2.99 5.70 -9.58
N PRO A 18 3.57 6.73 -10.24
CA PRO A 18 4.59 6.52 -11.25
C PRO A 18 5.78 5.66 -10.80
N MET A 19 6.14 5.72 -9.53
CA MET A 19 7.21 4.90 -8.96
C MET A 19 6.85 3.40 -8.98
N VAL A 20 5.61 3.07 -8.65
CA VAL A 20 5.12 1.69 -8.70
C VAL A 20 5.10 1.18 -10.13
N LYS A 21 4.62 1.98 -11.06
CA LYS A 21 4.62 1.64 -12.48
C LYS A 21 6.03 1.40 -13.01
N LYS A 22 6.96 2.27 -12.65
CA LYS A 22 8.36 2.14 -13.03
C LYS A 22 8.98 0.86 -12.47
N PHE A 23 8.67 0.53 -11.21
CA PHE A 23 9.12 -0.69 -10.57
C PHE A 23 8.64 -1.94 -11.33
N ILE A 24 7.36 -2.00 -11.66
CA ILE A 24 6.78 -3.12 -12.40
C ILE A 24 7.47 -3.28 -13.77
N ASN A 25 7.78 -2.18 -14.44
CA ASN A 25 8.44 -2.20 -15.75
C ASN A 25 9.90 -2.69 -15.70
N MET A 26 10.47 -2.86 -14.51
CA MET A 26 11.81 -3.44 -14.34
C MET A 26 11.81 -4.98 -14.46
N ASN A 27 10.68 -5.60 -14.76
CA ASN A 27 10.53 -7.05 -14.94
C ASN A 27 10.99 -7.88 -13.74
N ILE A 28 10.74 -7.38 -12.54
CA ILE A 28 11.03 -8.12 -11.31
C ILE A 28 9.94 -9.16 -11.09
N LYS A 29 10.35 -10.38 -10.75
CA LYS A 29 9.41 -11.48 -10.50
C LYS A 29 8.41 -11.12 -9.41
N PRO A 30 7.11 -11.22 -9.67
CA PRO A 30 6.09 -10.94 -8.66
C PRO A 30 6.23 -11.83 -7.42
N GLN A 31 6.11 -11.24 -6.24
CA GLN A 31 6.18 -11.91 -4.94
C GLN A 31 5.16 -11.28 -3.99
N ASN A 32 5.57 -10.98 -2.77
CA ASN A 32 4.70 -10.41 -1.74
C ASN A 32 4.96 -8.92 -1.55
N ALA A 33 3.90 -8.14 -1.58
CA ALA A 33 3.97 -6.70 -1.38
C ALA A 33 3.05 -6.26 -0.23
N ILE A 34 3.43 -5.17 0.41
CA ILE A 34 2.57 -4.44 1.35
C ILE A 34 2.29 -3.07 0.75
N ASP A 35 1.02 -2.69 0.70
CA ASP A 35 0.57 -1.35 0.32
C ASP A 35 0.07 -0.65 1.57
N LEU A 36 0.91 0.20 2.12
CA LEU A 36 0.68 0.89 3.38
C LEU A 36 0.00 2.23 3.13
N GLY A 37 -1.19 2.42 3.71
CA GLY A 37 -2.02 3.58 3.43
C GLY A 37 -2.63 3.50 2.03
N CYS A 38 -3.22 2.36 1.71
CA CYS A 38 -3.64 2.02 0.34
C CYS A 38 -4.78 2.89 -0.22
N GLY A 39 -5.58 3.51 0.63
CA GLY A 39 -6.74 4.30 0.20
C GLY A 39 -7.69 3.52 -0.70
N ALA A 40 -8.00 4.05 -1.87
CA ALA A 40 -8.88 3.42 -2.86
C ALA A 40 -8.21 2.24 -3.59
N GLY A 41 -6.93 1.97 -3.32
CA GLY A 41 -6.25 0.79 -3.82
C GLY A 41 -5.69 0.85 -5.22
N ARG A 42 -5.42 2.03 -5.76
CA ARG A 42 -4.87 2.15 -7.12
C ARG A 42 -3.55 1.39 -7.29
N ASP A 43 -2.66 1.47 -6.32
CA ASP A 43 -1.38 0.75 -6.36
C ASP A 43 -1.58 -0.74 -6.08
N THR A 44 -2.44 -1.07 -5.11
CA THR A 44 -2.83 -2.45 -4.81
C THR A 44 -3.35 -3.17 -6.06
N ILE A 45 -4.30 -2.58 -6.73
CA ILE A 45 -4.93 -3.15 -7.93
C ILE A 45 -3.89 -3.35 -9.03
N TYR A 46 -3.06 -2.35 -9.26
CA TYR A 46 -2.02 -2.42 -10.28
C TYR A 46 -1.02 -3.56 -10.01
N LEU A 47 -0.58 -3.68 -8.76
CA LEU A 47 0.34 -4.75 -8.36
C LEU A 47 -0.30 -6.13 -8.54
N ILE A 48 -1.54 -6.31 -8.10
CA ILE A 48 -2.26 -7.58 -8.23
C ILE A 48 -2.43 -7.97 -9.70
N LYS A 49 -2.79 -7.02 -10.56
CA LYS A 49 -2.92 -7.26 -12.00
C LYS A 49 -1.60 -7.65 -12.66
N ASN A 50 -0.48 -7.33 -12.03
CA ASN A 50 0.85 -7.72 -12.49
C ASN A 50 1.40 -8.94 -11.72
N GLY A 51 0.55 -9.67 -11.02
CA GLY A 51 0.88 -10.96 -10.42
C GLY A 51 1.32 -10.95 -8.96
N TRP A 52 1.38 -9.78 -8.32
CA TRP A 52 1.81 -9.65 -6.93
C TRP A 52 0.71 -10.09 -5.97
N LYS A 53 1.13 -10.69 -4.85
CA LYS A 53 0.26 -10.90 -3.68
C LYS A 53 0.40 -9.67 -2.79
N VAL A 54 -0.70 -9.00 -2.49
CA VAL A 54 -0.69 -7.72 -1.80
C VAL A 54 -1.47 -7.78 -0.51
N LEU A 55 -0.84 -7.35 0.57
CA LEU A 55 -1.51 -7.01 1.82
C LEU A 55 -1.66 -5.49 1.85
N SER A 56 -2.89 -5.03 1.79
CA SER A 56 -3.21 -3.60 1.87
C SER A 56 -3.58 -3.24 3.29
N ILE A 57 -3.06 -2.12 3.77
CA ILE A 57 -3.28 -1.65 5.15
C ILE A 57 -3.73 -0.20 5.10
N ASP A 58 -4.82 0.10 5.79
CA ASP A 58 -5.31 1.46 5.95
C ASP A 58 -6.10 1.56 7.25
N LYS A 59 -6.19 2.75 7.80
CA LYS A 59 -7.07 3.01 8.94
C LYS A 59 -8.55 3.01 8.55
N GLU A 60 -8.85 3.32 7.30
CA GLU A 60 -10.19 3.27 6.74
C GLU A 60 -10.41 1.94 6.02
N ASN A 61 -11.57 1.33 6.24
CA ASN A 61 -11.88 0.05 5.61
C ASN A 61 -12.38 0.24 4.18
N THR A 62 -11.48 0.12 3.22
CA THR A 62 -11.79 0.20 1.79
C THR A 62 -11.74 -1.16 1.10
N LYS A 63 -11.78 -2.24 1.87
CA LYS A 63 -11.66 -3.60 1.36
C LYS A 63 -12.66 -3.91 0.25
N GLU A 64 -13.94 -3.58 0.45
CA GLU A 64 -14.98 -3.86 -0.53
C GLU A 64 -14.80 -3.06 -1.82
N LEU A 65 -14.41 -1.80 -1.67
CA LEU A 65 -14.14 -0.94 -2.82
C LEU A 65 -13.03 -1.51 -3.70
N ILE A 66 -11.94 -1.94 -3.08
CA ILE A 66 -10.82 -2.56 -3.80
C ILE A 66 -11.24 -3.90 -4.40
N SER A 67 -11.90 -4.74 -3.62
CA SER A 67 -12.36 -6.07 -4.06
C SER A 67 -13.27 -5.98 -5.28
N SER A 68 -14.10 -4.95 -5.38
CA SER A 68 -15.00 -4.76 -6.51
C SER A 68 -14.29 -4.56 -7.85
N LYS A 69 -13.01 -4.23 -7.83
CA LYS A 69 -12.17 -4.02 -9.01
C LYS A 69 -11.36 -5.26 -9.39
N LEU A 70 -11.46 -6.35 -8.61
CA LEU A 70 -10.67 -7.56 -8.80
C LEU A 70 -11.57 -8.72 -9.26
N ASP A 71 -11.05 -9.55 -10.16
CA ASP A 71 -11.74 -10.77 -10.57
C ASP A 71 -11.52 -11.91 -9.56
N SER A 72 -12.09 -13.08 -9.84
CA SER A 72 -12.03 -14.24 -8.94
C SER A 72 -10.62 -14.79 -8.72
N LYS A 73 -9.73 -14.64 -9.68
CA LYS A 73 -8.32 -15.05 -9.56
C LYS A 73 -7.51 -14.02 -8.81
N GLU A 74 -7.74 -12.75 -9.12
CA GLU A 74 -7.03 -11.62 -8.52
C GLU A 74 -7.35 -11.48 -7.04
N ILE A 75 -8.58 -11.70 -6.64
CA ILE A 75 -9.02 -11.57 -5.24
C ILE A 75 -8.28 -12.53 -4.30
N LYS A 76 -7.81 -13.65 -4.80
CA LYS A 76 -7.02 -14.61 -4.02
C LYS A 76 -5.63 -14.09 -3.66
N LYS A 77 -5.17 -13.05 -4.34
CA LYS A 77 -3.88 -12.41 -4.10
C LYS A 77 -4.02 -11.16 -3.22
N PHE A 78 -5.22 -10.88 -2.75
CA PHE A 78 -5.54 -9.67 -2.00
C PHE A 78 -5.89 -10.00 -0.54
N ARG A 79 -5.24 -9.29 0.38
CA ARG A 79 -5.60 -9.26 1.81
C ARG A 79 -5.69 -7.81 2.26
N PHE A 80 -6.48 -7.55 3.28
CA PHE A 80 -6.69 -6.21 3.80
C PHE A 80 -6.72 -6.24 5.33
N ASN A 81 -5.95 -5.35 5.95
CA ASN A 81 -5.99 -5.12 7.40
C ASN A 81 -6.35 -3.66 7.68
N VAL A 82 -7.31 -3.47 8.58
CA VAL A 82 -7.62 -2.14 9.12
C VAL A 82 -6.74 -1.92 10.33
N GLN A 83 -5.78 -1.01 10.23
CA GLN A 83 -4.83 -0.72 11.31
C GLN A 83 -4.42 0.75 11.30
N ASN A 84 -4.20 1.31 12.48
CA ASN A 84 -3.53 2.59 12.64
C ASN A 84 -2.01 2.38 12.52
N PHE A 85 -1.30 3.37 12.00
CA PHE A 85 0.16 3.26 11.84
C PHE A 85 0.88 3.10 13.18
N GLU A 86 0.34 3.64 14.25
CA GLU A 86 0.90 3.55 15.60
C GLU A 86 0.89 2.12 16.15
N ASP A 87 -0.07 1.31 15.73
CA ASP A 87 -0.24 -0.07 16.18
C ASP A 87 0.16 -1.11 15.13
N ILE A 88 0.81 -0.66 14.08
CA ILE A 88 1.05 -1.51 12.91
C ILE A 88 2.06 -2.61 13.20
N LYS A 89 1.74 -3.81 12.72
CA LYS A 89 2.67 -4.95 12.66
C LYS A 89 2.84 -5.33 11.21
N LEU A 90 4.07 -5.30 10.74
CA LEU A 90 4.38 -5.58 9.35
C LEU A 90 4.99 -6.98 9.21
N GLU A 91 4.38 -7.82 8.38
CA GLU A 91 4.96 -9.10 8.01
C GLU A 91 6.10 -8.91 7.03
N LYS A 92 6.94 -9.94 6.87
CA LYS A 92 8.02 -9.91 5.90
C LYS A 92 7.48 -9.77 4.48
N ASN A 93 8.13 -8.93 3.69
CA ASN A 93 7.69 -8.62 2.33
C ASN A 93 8.88 -8.35 1.42
N ASN A 94 8.61 -8.39 0.11
CA ASN A 94 9.60 -8.15 -0.92
C ASN A 94 9.51 -6.74 -1.50
N LEU A 95 8.35 -6.12 -1.35
CA LEU A 95 8.09 -4.77 -1.80
C LEU A 95 7.18 -4.08 -0.80
N LEU A 96 7.56 -2.90 -0.37
CA LEU A 96 6.69 -2.06 0.45
C LEU A 96 6.42 -0.76 -0.30
N VAL A 97 5.15 -0.46 -0.48
CA VAL A 97 4.66 0.79 -1.06
C VAL A 97 4.05 1.62 0.06
N ALA A 98 4.54 2.82 0.27
CA ALA A 98 4.08 3.71 1.32
C ALA A 98 3.86 5.11 0.75
N ASN A 99 2.76 5.26 0.02
CA ASN A 99 2.42 6.52 -0.62
C ASN A 99 1.57 7.37 0.31
N PHE A 100 2.05 8.56 0.66
CA PHE A 100 1.31 9.56 1.44
C PHE A 100 0.96 9.15 2.87
N SER A 101 1.47 8.01 3.36
CA SER A 101 1.06 7.45 4.65
C SER A 101 1.82 8.06 5.82
N ILE A 102 3.10 8.31 5.63
CA ILE A 102 4.02 8.71 6.70
C ILE A 102 3.71 10.09 7.28
N PRO A 103 3.26 11.09 6.50
CA PRO A 103 2.90 12.39 7.07
C PRO A 103 1.77 12.35 8.11
N PHE A 104 1.00 11.27 8.16
CA PHE A 104 -0.08 11.09 9.11
C PHE A 104 0.35 10.41 10.41
N CYS A 105 1.64 10.10 10.54
CA CYS A 105 2.22 9.51 11.73
C CYS A 105 2.70 10.63 12.67
N SER A 106 2.57 10.45 13.99
CA SER A 106 3.12 11.40 14.95
C SER A 106 4.64 11.46 14.83
N LYS A 107 5.20 12.65 15.10
CA LYS A 107 6.64 12.89 15.01
C LYS A 107 7.44 11.97 15.94
N ASP A 108 6.93 11.73 17.13
CA ASP A 108 7.57 10.88 18.14
C ASP A 108 7.55 9.39 17.74
N TYR A 109 6.59 9.01 16.96
CA TYR A 109 6.43 7.64 16.51
C TYR A 109 7.17 7.33 15.19
N PHE A 110 7.60 8.36 14.48
CA PHE A 110 8.18 8.22 13.14
C PHE A 110 9.40 7.28 13.11
N ASN A 111 10.32 7.45 14.06
CA ASN A 111 11.52 6.61 14.10
C ASN A 111 11.21 5.14 14.35
N GLU A 112 10.28 4.86 15.26
CA GLU A 112 9.83 3.50 15.54
C GLU A 112 9.14 2.90 14.33
N PHE A 113 8.29 3.66 13.68
CA PHE A 113 7.59 3.27 12.47
C PHE A 113 8.58 2.97 11.33
N TRP A 114 9.57 3.83 11.15
CA TRP A 114 10.62 3.64 10.15
C TRP A 114 11.40 2.35 10.38
N ASN A 115 11.74 2.05 11.63
CA ASN A 115 12.42 0.81 11.98
C ASN A 115 11.55 -0.42 11.67
N LYS A 116 10.25 -0.35 11.93
CA LYS A 116 9.31 -1.43 11.57
C LYS A 116 9.29 -1.69 10.08
N ILE A 117 9.31 -0.63 9.27
CA ILE A 117 9.37 -0.74 7.80
C ILE A 117 10.66 -1.46 7.38
N ASN A 118 11.79 -0.97 7.86
CA ASN A 118 13.09 -1.55 7.49
C ASN A 118 13.21 -3.02 7.90
N ASP A 119 12.73 -3.37 9.07
CA ASP A 119 12.77 -4.74 9.58
C ASP A 119 11.85 -5.69 8.80
N SER A 120 10.78 -5.15 8.19
CA SER A 120 9.82 -5.96 7.44
C SER A 120 10.31 -6.31 6.04
N ILE A 121 11.15 -5.48 5.44
CA ILE A 121 11.62 -5.69 4.08
C ILE A 121 12.73 -6.74 4.06
N LEU A 122 12.57 -7.76 3.24
CA LEU A 122 13.56 -8.80 3.06
C LEU A 122 14.82 -8.23 2.41
N LYS A 123 15.99 -8.79 2.80
CA LYS A 123 17.28 -8.39 2.24
C LYS A 123 17.25 -8.39 0.71
N ASP A 124 17.86 -7.39 0.10
CA ASP A 124 17.93 -7.19 -1.35
C ASP A 124 16.58 -6.89 -2.02
N ARG A 125 15.63 -6.33 -1.25
CA ARG A 125 14.31 -5.97 -1.76
C ARG A 125 14.12 -4.46 -1.77
N ILE A 126 13.01 -4.03 -2.32
CA ILE A 126 12.80 -2.63 -2.71
C ILE A 126 11.73 -1.97 -1.88
N LEU A 127 12.02 -0.74 -1.45
CA LEU A 127 11.07 0.16 -0.82
C LEU A 127 10.66 1.22 -1.86
N CYS A 128 9.39 1.19 -2.26
CA CYS A 128 8.81 2.25 -3.07
C CYS A 128 8.03 3.18 -2.16
N TRP A 129 8.52 4.38 -2.00
CA TRP A 129 7.81 5.33 -1.20
C TRP A 129 7.93 6.73 -1.76
N LYS A 130 6.87 7.47 -1.56
CA LYS A 130 6.84 8.89 -1.92
C LYS A 130 6.48 9.67 -0.67
N LEU A 131 7.48 10.32 -0.12
CA LEU A 131 7.29 11.24 0.98
C LEU A 131 6.74 12.56 0.43
N PHE A 132 5.54 12.91 0.86
CA PHE A 132 5.08 14.28 0.78
C PHE A 132 5.20 14.89 2.17
N TRP A 133 6.24 15.67 2.37
CA TRP A 133 6.30 16.53 3.51
C TRP A 133 5.40 17.73 3.24
N ILE A 134 4.27 17.72 3.88
CA ILE A 134 3.51 18.95 4.01
C ILE A 134 4.16 19.68 5.18
N LYS A 135 4.89 20.69 4.84
CA LYS A 135 5.41 21.62 5.84
C LYS A 135 4.27 22.39 6.47
#